data_af2df362213fae73f3b1752f6af95d49
#
_entry.id   af2df362213fae73f3b1752f6af95d49
#
_cell.length_a   1.000
_cell.length_b   1.000
_cell.length_c   1.000
_cell.angle_alpha   90.00
_cell.angle_beta   90.00
_cell.angle_gamma   90.00
#
_symmetry.space_group_name_H-M   'P 1'
#
loop_
_entity.id
_entity.type
_entity.pdbx_description
1 polymer ?
#
loop_
_entity_poly.entity_id
_entity_poly.type
_entity_poly.pdbx_seq_one_letter_code
_entity_poly.pdbx_strand_id
1 'polypeptide(L)'
;MIIVRIAMNALPEKRKEVMQTLLSMIESTGKEKGCLSHHVFRDIEDDNVFSLIDEWETREDLDRHIRSERFSVLLGTKSLLAKPLEINIHTVSHSEGAEVVDALRNKRTSKK
;
A
#
# COMPACT_ATOMS: atom_id res chain seq x y z
N MET A 1 -4.87 12.89 -5.84
CA MET A 1 -4.09 11.67 -5.56
C MET A 1 -4.94 10.65 -4.84
N ILE A 2 -4.77 9.40 -5.19
CA ILE A 2 -5.48 8.28 -4.57
C ILE A 2 -4.48 7.40 -3.84
N ILE A 3 -4.78 7.02 -2.61
CA ILE A 3 -3.97 6.07 -1.85
C ILE A 3 -4.74 4.77 -1.71
N VAL A 4 -4.09 3.66 -2.02
CA VAL A 4 -4.64 2.32 -1.83
C VAL A 4 -3.83 1.62 -0.75
N ARG A 5 -4.52 1.05 0.21
CA ARG A 5 -3.90 0.24 1.27
C ARG A 5 -4.48 -1.17 1.21
N ILE A 6 -3.61 -2.15 1.13
CA ILE A 6 -4.01 -3.56 1.10
C ILE A 6 -3.30 -4.28 2.23
N ALA A 7 -4.08 -4.95 3.08
CA ALA A 7 -3.54 -5.77 4.17
C ALA A 7 -3.74 -7.25 3.84
N MET A 8 -2.69 -8.04 4.05
CA MET A 8 -2.67 -9.46 3.74
C MET A 8 -2.15 -10.24 4.94
N ASN A 9 -2.93 -11.21 5.38
CA ASN A 9 -2.52 -12.12 6.46
C ASN A 9 -2.25 -13.49 5.86
N ALA A 10 -0.98 -13.82 5.68
CA ALA A 10 -0.58 -15.10 5.10
C ALA A 10 -0.81 -16.25 6.09
N LEU A 11 -1.19 -17.41 5.56
CA LEU A 11 -1.06 -18.64 6.33
C LEU A 11 0.43 -18.80 6.69
N PRO A 12 0.78 -19.16 7.92
CA PRO A 12 2.20 -19.25 8.31
C PRO A 12 3.05 -20.11 7.38
N GLU A 13 2.52 -21.24 6.94
CA GLU A 13 3.20 -22.15 6.03
C GLU A 13 3.27 -21.65 4.58
N LYS A 14 2.54 -20.57 4.26
CA LYS A 14 2.51 -19.95 2.94
C LYS A 14 3.13 -18.56 2.90
N ARG A 15 3.66 -18.11 4.01
CA ARG A 15 4.26 -16.77 4.13
C ARG A 15 5.30 -16.49 3.05
N LYS A 16 6.17 -17.44 2.80
CA LYS A 16 7.24 -17.29 1.82
C LYS A 16 6.69 -17.08 0.41
N GLU A 17 5.69 -17.86 0.04
CA GLU A 17 5.05 -17.74 -1.28
C GLU A 17 4.36 -16.40 -1.44
N VAL A 18 3.68 -15.91 -0.41
CA VAL A 18 3.07 -14.58 -0.43
C VAL A 18 4.15 -13.52 -0.65
N MET A 19 5.22 -13.58 0.14
CA MET A 19 6.32 -12.62 0.03
C MET A 19 6.93 -12.62 -1.37
N GLN A 20 7.20 -13.79 -1.93
CA GLN A 20 7.78 -13.91 -3.27
C GLN A 20 6.85 -13.33 -4.34
N THR A 21 5.55 -13.57 -4.23
CA THR A 21 4.58 -13.00 -5.16
C THR A 21 4.58 -11.48 -5.09
N LEU A 22 4.55 -10.93 -3.89
CA LEU A 22 4.56 -9.47 -3.71
C LEU A 22 5.84 -8.84 -4.25
N LEU A 23 7.00 -9.45 -3.98
CA LEU A 23 8.27 -8.96 -4.49
C LEU A 23 8.32 -8.96 -6.02
N SER A 24 7.73 -9.97 -6.66
CA SER A 24 7.70 -10.07 -8.12
C SER A 24 6.87 -8.96 -8.78
N MET A 25 5.98 -8.31 -8.05
CA MET A 25 5.09 -7.28 -8.58
C MET A 25 5.63 -5.87 -8.45
N ILE A 26 6.63 -5.65 -7.62
CA ILE A 26 7.09 -4.29 -7.27
C ILE A 26 7.48 -3.48 -8.49
N GLU A 27 8.39 -4.00 -9.30
CA GLU A 27 8.93 -3.24 -10.44
C GLU A 27 7.85 -2.97 -11.48
N SER A 28 7.08 -3.96 -11.86
CA SER A 28 6.07 -3.81 -12.91
C SER A 28 4.92 -2.89 -12.49
N THR A 29 4.48 -2.96 -11.23
CA THR A 29 3.45 -2.05 -10.73
C THR A 29 3.96 -0.61 -10.65
N GLY A 30 5.19 -0.43 -10.20
CA GLY A 30 5.80 0.89 -10.11
C GLY A 30 5.95 1.60 -11.45
N LYS A 31 5.98 0.85 -12.55
CA LYS A 31 6.09 1.39 -13.90
C LYS A 31 4.74 1.65 -14.58
N GLU A 32 3.63 1.30 -13.96
CA GLU A 32 2.33 1.55 -14.56
C GLU A 32 2.02 3.03 -14.63
N LYS A 33 1.31 3.43 -15.68
CA LYS A 33 0.92 4.82 -15.87
C LYS A 33 0.13 5.32 -14.67
N GLY A 34 0.54 6.45 -14.14
CA GLY A 34 -0.12 7.10 -13.01
C GLY A 34 0.26 6.54 -11.65
N CYS A 35 1.08 5.51 -11.57
CA CYS A 35 1.60 5.02 -10.30
C CYS A 35 2.67 5.98 -9.79
N LEU A 36 2.36 6.67 -8.70
CA LEU A 36 3.31 7.59 -8.05
C LEU A 36 4.25 6.85 -7.12
N SER A 37 3.76 5.81 -6.46
CA SER A 37 4.58 4.96 -5.61
C SER A 37 3.89 3.62 -5.37
N HIS A 38 4.67 2.59 -5.13
CA HIS A 38 4.20 1.25 -4.78
C HIS A 38 5.19 0.64 -3.81
N HIS A 39 4.76 0.39 -2.60
CA HIS A 39 5.62 -0.16 -1.55
C HIS A 39 4.98 -1.35 -0.87
N VAL A 40 5.81 -2.34 -0.56
CA VAL A 40 5.41 -3.53 0.18
C VAL A 40 6.09 -3.48 1.54
N PHE A 41 5.32 -3.74 2.59
CA PHE A 41 5.81 -3.75 3.96
C PHE A 41 5.49 -5.08 4.63
N ARG A 42 6.29 -5.45 5.60
CA ARG A 42 5.96 -6.55 6.50
C ARG A 42 5.82 -5.98 7.89
N ASP A 43 4.81 -6.45 8.62
CA ASP A 43 4.56 -6.01 9.98
C ASP A 43 5.73 -6.41 10.89
N ILE A 44 6.18 -5.51 11.75
CA ILE A 44 7.32 -5.77 12.62
C ILE A 44 6.96 -6.69 13.79
N GLU A 45 5.66 -6.77 14.12
CA GLU A 45 5.19 -7.59 15.23
C GLU A 45 4.64 -8.94 14.79
N ASP A 46 4.29 -9.09 13.51
CA ASP A 46 3.72 -10.35 12.99
C ASP A 46 4.27 -10.63 11.59
N ASP A 47 5.17 -11.60 11.49
CA ASP A 47 5.84 -11.96 10.25
C ASP A 47 4.89 -12.41 9.13
N ASN A 48 3.66 -12.76 9.47
CA ASN A 48 2.68 -13.24 8.49
C ASN A 48 1.85 -12.12 7.89
N VAL A 49 1.99 -10.90 8.39
CA VAL A 49 1.21 -9.74 7.94
C VAL A 49 2.03 -8.89 6.98
N PHE A 50 1.47 -8.67 5.78
CA PHE A 50 2.05 -7.80 4.78
C PHE A 50 1.08 -6.67 4.46
N SER A 51 1.62 -5.52 4.11
CA SER A 51 0.83 -4.37 3.67
C SER A 51 1.40 -3.83 2.37
N LEU A 52 0.50 -3.46 1.46
CA LEU A 52 0.86 -2.74 0.25
C LEU A 52 0.28 -1.34 0.37
N ILE A 53 1.07 -0.34 0.03
CA ILE A 53 0.61 1.04 -0.01
C ILE A 53 1.00 1.62 -1.36
N ASP A 54 -0.01 1.99 -2.14
CA ASP A 54 0.16 2.56 -3.47
C ASP A 54 -0.38 3.97 -3.51
N GLU A 55 0.30 4.82 -4.26
CA GLU A 55 -0.20 6.16 -4.58
C GLU A 55 -0.42 6.25 -6.08
N TRP A 56 -1.61 6.74 -6.48
CA TRP A 56 -2.00 6.88 -7.87
C TRP A 56 -2.36 8.32 -8.16
N GLU A 57 -1.98 8.80 -9.33
CA GLU A 57 -2.21 10.19 -9.71
C GLU A 57 -3.71 10.47 -9.83
N THR A 58 -4.45 9.59 -10.53
CA THR A 58 -5.89 9.74 -10.76
C THR A 58 -6.63 8.45 -10.46
N ARG A 59 -7.96 8.57 -10.27
CA ARG A 59 -8.83 7.41 -10.10
C ARG A 59 -8.83 6.53 -11.36
N GLU A 60 -8.75 7.14 -12.54
CA GLU A 60 -8.70 6.37 -13.79
C GLU A 60 -7.48 5.48 -13.87
N ASP A 61 -6.33 5.98 -13.43
CA ASP A 61 -5.10 5.21 -13.41
C ASP A 61 -5.23 4.02 -12.46
N LEU A 62 -5.82 4.24 -11.28
CA LEU A 62 -6.09 3.16 -10.34
C LEU A 62 -7.07 2.14 -10.92
N ASP A 63 -8.15 2.59 -11.53
CA ASP A 63 -9.14 1.69 -12.11
C ASP A 63 -8.52 0.79 -13.18
N ARG A 64 -7.64 1.36 -13.99
CA ARG A 64 -6.90 0.58 -15.01
C ARG A 64 -6.04 -0.48 -14.36
N HIS A 65 -5.35 -0.13 -13.27
CA HIS A 65 -4.52 -1.07 -12.50
C HIS A 65 -5.38 -2.22 -11.94
N ILE A 66 -6.52 -1.89 -11.35
CA ILE A 66 -7.43 -2.90 -10.78
C ILE A 66 -7.91 -3.89 -11.85
N ARG A 67 -8.10 -3.43 -13.09
CA ARG A 67 -8.51 -4.28 -14.20
C ARG A 67 -7.37 -5.05 -14.85
N SER A 68 -6.13 -4.82 -14.43
CA SER A 68 -4.96 -5.44 -15.06
C SER A 68 -4.75 -6.90 -14.66
N GLU A 69 -3.98 -7.60 -15.48
CA GLU A 69 -3.56 -8.97 -15.17
C GLU A 69 -2.74 -9.05 -13.89
N ARG A 70 -1.93 -8.02 -13.61
CA ARG A 70 -1.14 -7.97 -12.39
C ARG A 70 -2.03 -7.97 -11.15
N PHE A 71 -3.10 -7.23 -11.19
CA PHE A 71 -4.03 -7.20 -10.07
C PHE A 71 -4.72 -8.56 -9.88
N SER A 72 -4.96 -9.29 -10.97
CA SER A 72 -5.49 -10.64 -10.92
C SER A 72 -4.52 -11.59 -10.19
N VAL A 73 -3.20 -11.41 -10.39
CA VAL A 73 -2.18 -12.19 -9.67
C VAL A 73 -2.30 -11.92 -8.17
N LEU A 74 -2.46 -10.67 -7.78
CA LEU A 74 -2.65 -10.32 -6.37
C LEU A 74 -3.92 -10.96 -5.79
N LEU A 75 -5.03 -10.86 -6.49
CA LEU A 75 -6.28 -11.49 -6.05
C LEU A 75 -6.16 -13.01 -5.97
N GLY A 76 -5.33 -13.61 -6.82
CA GLY A 76 -5.07 -15.05 -6.82
C GLY A 76 -4.38 -15.56 -5.57
N THR A 77 -3.78 -14.68 -4.76
CA THR A 77 -3.13 -15.08 -3.52
C THR A 77 -4.10 -15.50 -2.42
N LYS A 78 -5.41 -15.35 -2.62
CA LYS A 78 -6.41 -15.63 -1.58
C LYS A 78 -6.27 -17.02 -0.96
N SER A 79 -5.81 -18.01 -1.74
CA SER A 79 -5.61 -19.38 -1.24
C SER A 79 -4.41 -19.50 -0.30
N LEU A 80 -3.56 -18.50 -0.25
CA LEU A 80 -2.37 -18.45 0.59
C LEU A 80 -2.62 -17.65 1.89
N LEU A 81 -3.81 -17.10 2.04
CA LEU A 81 -4.12 -16.18 3.14
C LEU A 81 -4.99 -16.83 4.20
N ALA A 82 -4.76 -16.44 5.46
CA ALA A 82 -5.55 -16.89 6.60
C ALA A 82 -6.93 -16.24 6.65
N LYS A 83 -7.09 -15.07 6.03
CA LYS A 83 -8.35 -14.34 5.95
C LYS A 83 -8.38 -13.49 4.67
N PRO A 84 -9.57 -13.02 4.23
CA PRO A 84 -9.67 -12.24 3.00
C PRO A 84 -8.79 -11.00 2.99
N LEU A 85 -8.35 -10.60 1.79
CA LEU A 85 -7.66 -9.33 1.57
C LEU A 85 -8.52 -8.17 2.09
N GLU A 86 -7.88 -7.23 2.78
CA GLU A 86 -8.52 -5.97 3.15
C GLU A 86 -8.00 -4.88 2.22
N ILE A 87 -8.89 -4.27 1.46
CA ILE A 87 -8.54 -3.21 0.51
C ILE A 87 -9.26 -1.94 0.89
N ASN A 88 -8.49 -0.86 1.07
CA ASN A 88 -9.03 0.47 1.35
C ASN A 88 -8.51 1.46 0.32
N ILE A 89 -9.41 2.23 -0.25
CA ILE A 89 -9.10 3.25 -1.25
C ILE A 89 -9.47 4.61 -0.67
N HIS A 90 -8.50 5.53 -0.66
CA HIS A 90 -8.66 6.86 -0.09
C HIS A 90 -8.38 7.92 -1.14
N THR A 91 -9.28 8.89 -1.25
CA THR A 91 -9.02 10.10 -2.05
C THR A 91 -8.40 11.14 -1.13
N VAL A 92 -7.22 11.62 -1.50
CA VAL A 92 -6.49 12.60 -0.70
C VAL A 92 -6.89 14.00 -1.14
N SER A 93 -7.48 14.77 -0.22
CA SER A 93 -7.88 16.16 -0.47
C SER A 93 -6.84 17.15 0.00
N HIS A 94 -5.99 16.75 0.94
CA HIS A 94 -4.98 17.62 1.53
C HIS A 94 -3.85 16.80 2.12
N SER A 95 -2.62 17.28 1.97
CA SER A 95 -1.44 16.65 2.54
C SER A 95 -0.58 17.71 3.22
N GLU A 96 -0.02 17.35 4.36
CA GLU A 96 0.90 18.21 5.11
C GLU A 96 2.18 17.42 5.40
N GLY A 97 3.28 18.13 5.48
CA GLY A 97 4.58 17.53 5.72
C GLY A 97 5.20 17.96 7.04
N ALA A 98 6.52 17.80 7.13
CA ALA A 98 7.28 18.11 8.34
C ALA A 98 7.14 19.57 8.79
N GLU A 99 6.88 20.46 7.85
CA GLU A 99 6.71 21.91 8.14
C GLU A 99 5.57 22.18 9.13
N VAL A 100 4.52 21.37 9.09
CA VAL A 100 3.40 21.51 10.05
C VAL A 100 3.86 21.09 11.45
N VAL A 101 4.68 20.06 11.53
CA VAL A 101 5.22 19.60 12.81
C VAL A 101 6.06 20.71 13.43
N ASP A 102 6.97 21.28 12.65
CA ASP A 102 7.83 22.37 13.11
C ASP A 102 7.02 23.61 13.51
N ALA A 103 6.04 23.97 12.71
CA ALA A 103 5.19 25.12 12.97
C ALA A 103 4.41 24.95 14.29
N LEU A 104 3.85 23.78 14.52
CA LEU A 104 3.10 23.50 15.75
C LEU A 104 4.01 23.47 16.97
N ARG A 105 5.20 22.90 16.86
CA ARG A 105 6.17 22.86 17.96
C ARG A 105 6.72 24.26 18.26
N ASN A 106 7.04 25.05 17.26
CA ASN A 106 7.53 26.41 17.43
C ASN A 106 6.46 27.32 18.04
N LYS A 107 5.22 27.22 17.58
CA LYS A 107 4.10 27.96 18.14
C LYS A 107 3.91 27.64 19.63
N ARG A 108 4.03 26.36 20.00
CA ARG A 108 3.95 25.93 21.39
C ARG A 108 5.08 26.54 22.22
N THR A 109 6.28 26.62 21.68
CA THR A 109 7.45 27.18 22.34
C THR A 109 7.32 28.69 22.52
N SER A 110 6.81 29.38 21.51
CA SER A 110 6.70 30.85 21.50
C SER A 110 5.66 31.42 22.47
N LYS A 111 4.83 30.57 23.06
CA LYS A 111 3.80 30.97 24.01
C LYS A 111 4.29 31.10 25.46
N LYS A 112 5.52 30.93 25.68
CA LYS A 112 6.09 31.03 27.03
C LYS A 112 6.00 32.42 27.61
#